data_44e4a56211d5cdb5ff2c412acb84eeef
#
_entry.id   44e4a56211d5cdb5ff2c412acb84eeef
#
_cell.length_a   1.000
_cell.length_b   1.000
_cell.length_c   1.000
_cell.angle_alpha   90.00
_cell.angle_beta   90.00
_cell.angle_gamma   90.00
#
_symmetry.space_group_name_H-M   'P 1'
#
loop_
_entity.id
_entity.type
_entity.pdbx_description
1 polymer ?
#
loop_
_entity_poly.entity_id
_entity_poly.type
_entity_poly.pdbx_seq_one_letter_code
_entity_poly.pdbx_strand_id
1 'polypeptide(L)'
;SFILKADSPKPVFSSFKVAIFSPLYLDSAFLGDSYRYNKSFPRFTLQGFEFIQGVQLALDSMKFFGGNITSEIFDSKSYTAPIPALISQKILDSVNLIIGNVKDAEYLQLANFAKEKNIPFISATYPNDAGVTANPFVTILNPTLKAHCEAIYSYILQNHGSSNVVLVRKSGVQEDRVAQYIKSINRQDGKDLIKIKTLFLDSAAQLKNYLDSGKRTILLCGSLNEAFAAQALAVTKVLGL
;
A
#
# COMPACT_ATOMS: atom_id res chain seq x y z
N SER A 1 32.21 11.77 -37.96
CA SER A 1 31.28 12.70 -37.33
C SER A 1 29.92 12.06 -37.20
N PHE A 2 29.52 11.73 -35.98
CA PHE A 2 28.16 11.24 -35.68
C PHE A 2 27.24 12.46 -35.70
N ILE A 3 26.37 12.56 -36.71
CA ILE A 3 25.27 13.52 -36.72
C ILE A 3 24.14 12.86 -35.91
N LEU A 4 23.93 13.34 -34.70
CA LEU A 4 22.71 13.04 -33.93
C LEU A 4 21.53 13.59 -34.75
N LYS A 5 20.69 12.70 -35.28
CA LYS A 5 19.41 13.10 -35.88
C LYS A 5 18.62 13.86 -34.82
N ALA A 6 18.19 15.04 -35.17
CA ALA A 6 17.33 15.89 -34.37
C ALA A 6 16.09 15.08 -33.90
N ASP A 7 15.77 15.26 -32.64
CA ASP A 7 14.61 14.67 -32.00
C ASP A 7 13.34 14.85 -32.82
N SER A 8 12.59 13.77 -32.97
CA SER A 8 11.21 13.86 -33.40
C SER A 8 10.46 14.83 -32.47
N PRO A 9 9.60 15.71 -33.02
CA PRO A 9 8.89 16.68 -32.21
C PRO A 9 8.16 15.95 -31.08
N LYS A 10 8.47 16.32 -29.83
CA LYS A 10 7.75 15.78 -28.68
C LYS A 10 6.26 16.08 -28.87
N PRO A 11 5.37 15.09 -28.68
CA PRO A 11 3.95 15.35 -28.79
C PRO A 11 3.59 16.47 -27.80
N VAL A 12 3.09 17.59 -28.34
CA VAL A 12 2.59 18.69 -27.53
C VAL A 12 1.22 18.24 -27.02
N PHE A 13 1.16 17.65 -25.85
CA PHE A 13 -0.11 17.43 -25.18
C PHE A 13 -0.68 18.80 -24.82
N SER A 14 -1.87 19.13 -25.33
CA SER A 14 -2.56 20.38 -25.04
C SER A 14 -2.85 20.57 -23.54
N SER A 15 -3.08 19.49 -22.81
CA SER A 15 -3.08 19.39 -21.34
C SER A 15 -3.04 17.92 -20.95
N PHE A 16 -2.33 17.59 -19.85
CA PHE A 16 -2.32 16.25 -19.28
C PHE A 16 -3.38 16.17 -18.18
N LYS A 17 -4.41 15.33 -18.39
CA LYS A 17 -5.54 15.23 -17.48
C LYS A 17 -5.36 14.09 -16.48
N VAL A 18 -5.52 14.39 -15.19
CA VAL A 18 -5.39 13.44 -14.09
C VAL A 18 -6.70 13.36 -13.31
N ALA A 19 -7.27 12.17 -13.20
CA ALA A 19 -8.39 11.90 -12.29
C ALA A 19 -7.84 11.42 -10.93
N ILE A 20 -8.25 12.07 -9.86
CA ILE A 20 -7.79 11.81 -8.50
C ILE A 20 -8.97 11.36 -7.67
N PHE A 21 -8.89 10.13 -7.14
CA PHE A 21 -9.93 9.55 -6.28
C PHE A 21 -9.48 9.51 -4.84
N SER A 22 -10.32 10.03 -3.93
CA SER A 22 -10.07 10.00 -2.49
C SER A 22 -11.36 9.83 -1.69
N PRO A 23 -11.34 9.15 -0.53
CA PRO A 23 -12.53 8.93 0.31
C PRO A 23 -12.87 10.20 1.10
N LEU A 24 -13.53 11.16 0.46
CA LEU A 24 -13.89 12.44 1.05
C LEU A 24 -15.20 12.38 1.83
N TYR A 25 -16.11 11.45 1.49
CA TYR A 25 -17.42 11.29 2.12
C TYR A 25 -18.27 12.57 2.11
N LEU A 26 -18.21 13.34 1.02
CA LEU A 26 -18.89 14.62 0.92
C LEU A 26 -20.41 14.50 1.11
N ASP A 27 -21.02 13.49 0.49
CA ASP A 27 -22.46 13.23 0.63
C ASP A 27 -22.88 12.89 2.07
N SER A 28 -21.95 12.38 2.89
CA SER A 28 -22.17 12.12 4.31
C SER A 28 -21.89 13.32 5.18
N ALA A 29 -20.96 14.18 4.77
CA ALA A 29 -20.56 15.38 5.52
C ALA A 29 -21.50 16.56 5.30
N PHE A 30 -22.18 16.62 4.16
CA PHE A 30 -23.08 17.71 3.79
C PHE A 30 -24.51 17.20 3.56
N LEU A 31 -25.48 18.09 3.74
CA LEU A 31 -26.87 17.96 3.31
C LEU A 31 -27.19 19.16 2.43
N GLY A 32 -27.16 19.00 1.11
CA GLY A 32 -27.07 20.14 0.20
C GLY A 32 -25.83 20.95 0.51
N ASP A 33 -25.98 22.25 0.69
CA ASP A 33 -24.86 23.16 1.03
C ASP A 33 -24.59 23.26 2.54
N SER A 34 -25.35 22.54 3.38
CA SER A 34 -25.25 22.63 4.84
C SER A 34 -24.34 21.54 5.40
N TYR A 35 -23.29 21.95 6.11
CA TYR A 35 -22.38 21.03 6.81
C TYR A 35 -23.06 20.45 8.06
N ARG A 36 -22.98 19.12 8.24
CA ARG A 36 -23.72 18.39 9.29
C ARG A 36 -23.05 18.39 10.66
N TYR A 37 -21.76 18.63 10.75
CA TYR A 37 -20.95 18.36 11.95
C TYR A 37 -20.57 19.63 12.73
N ASN A 38 -21.28 20.74 12.57
CA ASN A 38 -21.05 22.01 13.26
C ASN A 38 -19.57 22.45 13.23
N LYS A 39 -18.86 22.32 14.37
CA LYS A 39 -17.47 22.78 14.52
C LYS A 39 -16.42 21.63 14.49
N SER A 40 -16.86 20.38 14.42
CA SER A 40 -15.94 19.24 14.43
C SER A 40 -15.71 18.70 13.02
N PHE A 41 -14.47 18.32 12.73
CA PHE A 41 -14.14 17.64 11.49
C PHE A 41 -14.29 16.13 11.68
N PRO A 42 -15.12 15.41 10.90
CA PRO A 42 -15.33 13.99 11.08
C PRO A 42 -14.05 13.20 10.82
N ARG A 43 -13.67 12.35 11.75
CA ARG A 43 -12.42 11.56 11.63
C ARG A 43 -12.37 10.68 10.38
N PHE A 44 -13.52 10.20 9.90
CA PHE A 44 -13.60 9.34 8.73
C PHE A 44 -13.24 10.06 7.41
N THR A 45 -13.33 11.42 7.37
CA THR A 45 -12.95 12.22 6.21
C THR A 45 -11.47 12.60 6.19
N LEU A 46 -10.78 12.53 7.34
CA LEU A 46 -9.43 13.06 7.52
C LEU A 46 -8.43 12.44 6.53
N GLN A 47 -8.42 11.11 6.40
CA GLN A 47 -7.50 10.42 5.51
C GLN A 47 -7.63 10.87 4.05
N GLY A 48 -8.88 11.04 3.59
CA GLY A 48 -9.15 11.53 2.24
C GLY A 48 -8.72 12.96 2.06
N PHE A 49 -9.00 13.80 3.04
CA PHE A 49 -8.69 15.22 3.01
C PHE A 49 -7.18 15.48 3.07
N GLU A 50 -6.46 14.82 3.96
CA GLU A 50 -4.98 14.92 4.05
C GLU A 50 -4.31 14.49 2.75
N PHE A 51 -4.83 13.43 2.12
CA PHE A 51 -4.33 13.01 0.80
C PHE A 51 -4.51 14.10 -0.25
N ILE A 52 -5.69 14.76 -0.31
CA ILE A 52 -5.94 15.84 -1.28
C ILE A 52 -5.08 17.07 -0.98
N GLN A 53 -4.80 17.40 0.27
CA GLN A 53 -3.85 18.46 0.60
C GLN A 53 -2.46 18.19 0.02
N GLY A 54 -1.98 16.94 0.14
CA GLY A 54 -0.71 16.53 -0.48
C GLY A 54 -0.74 16.63 -2.01
N VAL A 55 -1.86 16.24 -2.63
CA VAL A 55 -2.07 16.37 -4.08
C VAL A 55 -2.02 17.83 -4.51
N GLN A 56 -2.69 18.74 -3.81
CA GLN A 56 -2.69 20.16 -4.13
C GLN A 56 -1.28 20.76 -4.06
N LEU A 57 -0.52 20.41 -3.01
CA LEU A 57 0.86 20.85 -2.87
C LEU A 57 1.74 20.36 -4.04
N ALA A 58 1.54 19.11 -4.47
CA ALA A 58 2.26 18.55 -5.61
C ALA A 58 1.89 19.25 -6.92
N LEU A 59 0.59 19.51 -7.16
CA LEU A 59 0.11 20.21 -8.36
C LEU A 59 0.63 21.65 -8.43
N ASP A 60 0.64 22.36 -7.31
CA ASP A 60 1.21 23.71 -7.23
C ASP A 60 2.71 23.73 -7.56
N SER A 61 3.44 22.74 -7.04
CA SER A 61 4.86 22.57 -7.35
C SER A 61 5.08 22.27 -8.83
N MET A 62 4.29 21.36 -9.40
CA MET A 62 4.40 21.03 -10.83
C MET A 62 4.06 22.23 -11.73
N LYS A 63 3.05 23.01 -11.36
CA LYS A 63 2.70 24.25 -12.06
C LYS A 63 3.84 25.26 -12.00
N PHE A 64 4.48 25.42 -10.85
CA PHE A 64 5.65 26.29 -10.67
C PHE A 64 6.80 25.93 -11.63
N PHE A 65 7.01 24.62 -11.87
CA PHE A 65 8.01 24.12 -12.82
C PHE A 65 7.52 24.06 -14.28
N GLY A 66 6.37 24.68 -14.59
CA GLY A 66 5.87 24.77 -15.97
C GLY A 66 5.07 23.55 -16.44
N GLY A 67 4.68 22.65 -15.54
CA GLY A 67 3.81 21.53 -15.88
C GLY A 67 2.39 21.99 -16.25
N ASN A 68 1.87 21.52 -17.39
CA ASN A 68 0.51 21.77 -17.83
C ASN A 68 -0.38 20.57 -17.50
N ILE A 69 -0.84 20.50 -16.23
CA ILE A 69 -1.67 19.41 -15.71
C ILE A 69 -3.03 19.97 -15.32
N THR A 70 -4.08 19.34 -15.84
CA THR A 70 -5.45 19.54 -15.38
C THR A 70 -5.84 18.37 -14.50
N SER A 71 -6.27 18.62 -13.27
CA SER A 71 -6.69 17.59 -12.32
C SER A 71 -8.16 17.73 -11.98
N GLU A 72 -8.84 16.60 -11.90
CA GLU A 72 -10.21 16.49 -11.40
C GLU A 72 -10.22 15.56 -10.17
N ILE A 73 -10.83 16.04 -9.08
CA ILE A 73 -10.89 15.32 -7.81
C ILE A 73 -12.28 14.72 -7.65
N PHE A 74 -12.34 13.42 -7.41
CA PHE A 74 -13.57 12.65 -7.22
C PHE A 74 -13.61 12.06 -5.81
N ASP A 75 -14.79 12.14 -5.19
CA ASP A 75 -15.05 11.44 -3.93
C ASP A 75 -15.30 9.96 -4.22
N SER A 76 -14.35 9.11 -3.84
CA SER A 76 -14.48 7.65 -4.04
C SER A 76 -15.58 7.01 -3.18
N LYS A 77 -16.12 7.73 -2.20
CA LYS A 77 -17.19 7.30 -1.30
C LYS A 77 -18.52 8.03 -1.55
N SER A 78 -18.62 8.72 -2.69
CA SER A 78 -19.88 9.32 -3.09
C SER A 78 -20.91 8.25 -3.43
N TYR A 79 -22.12 8.39 -2.88
CA TYR A 79 -23.27 7.59 -3.26
C TYR A 79 -24.16 8.29 -4.32
N THR A 80 -23.97 9.58 -4.54
CA THR A 80 -24.66 10.34 -5.59
C THR A 80 -23.92 10.24 -6.93
N ALA A 81 -22.59 10.13 -6.91
CA ALA A 81 -21.74 9.96 -8.10
C ALA A 81 -20.70 8.82 -7.89
N PRO A 82 -21.14 7.57 -7.69
CA PRO A 82 -20.23 6.45 -7.48
C PRO A 82 -19.39 6.16 -8.74
N ILE A 83 -18.22 5.56 -8.56
CA ILE A 83 -17.28 5.25 -9.65
C ILE A 83 -17.94 4.57 -10.86
N PRO A 84 -18.83 3.56 -10.71
CA PRO A 84 -19.51 2.97 -11.85
C PRO A 84 -20.37 3.98 -12.64
N ALA A 85 -20.98 4.96 -11.98
CA ALA A 85 -21.74 6.00 -12.65
C ALA A 85 -20.83 6.94 -13.45
N LEU A 86 -19.68 7.34 -12.88
CA LEU A 86 -18.68 8.15 -13.59
C LEU A 86 -18.15 7.45 -14.85
N ILE A 87 -17.92 6.14 -14.77
CA ILE A 87 -17.50 5.31 -15.90
C ILE A 87 -18.60 5.24 -16.97
N SER A 88 -19.84 4.93 -16.57
CA SER A 88 -20.97 4.80 -17.52
C SER A 88 -21.31 6.12 -18.23
N GLN A 89 -21.13 7.23 -17.55
CA GLN A 89 -21.31 8.59 -18.10
C GLN A 89 -20.08 9.07 -18.92
N LYS A 90 -19.05 8.23 -19.07
CA LYS A 90 -17.83 8.52 -19.82
C LYS A 90 -17.03 9.74 -19.31
N ILE A 91 -17.21 10.13 -18.05
CA ILE A 91 -16.51 11.28 -17.44
C ILE A 91 -15.01 11.02 -17.43
N LEU A 92 -14.59 9.77 -17.23
CA LEU A 92 -13.19 9.37 -17.15
C LEU A 92 -12.55 9.05 -18.52
N ASP A 93 -13.28 9.08 -19.63
CA ASP A 93 -12.77 8.68 -20.95
C ASP A 93 -11.67 9.60 -21.49
N SER A 94 -11.57 10.83 -20.99
CA SER A 94 -10.59 11.83 -21.43
C SER A 94 -9.36 11.95 -20.53
N VAL A 95 -9.24 11.14 -19.47
CA VAL A 95 -8.11 11.24 -18.56
C VAL A 95 -6.91 10.46 -19.06
N ASN A 96 -5.71 10.95 -18.75
CA ASN A 96 -4.45 10.32 -19.14
C ASN A 96 -3.84 9.48 -17.99
N LEU A 97 -4.26 9.75 -16.75
CA LEU A 97 -3.77 9.07 -15.56
C LEU A 97 -4.85 9.07 -14.49
N ILE A 98 -4.97 7.95 -13.77
CA ILE A 98 -5.80 7.84 -12.58
C ILE A 98 -4.88 7.69 -11.37
N ILE A 99 -5.12 8.45 -10.29
CA ILE A 99 -4.45 8.30 -9.01
C ILE A 99 -5.52 8.04 -7.95
N GLY A 100 -5.42 6.93 -7.22
CA GLY A 100 -6.44 6.51 -6.26
C GLY A 100 -5.90 6.31 -4.84
N ASN A 101 -6.44 7.06 -3.89
CA ASN A 101 -6.46 6.73 -2.48
C ASN A 101 -7.74 5.89 -2.22
N VAL A 102 -7.78 4.68 -2.76
CA VAL A 102 -8.95 3.79 -2.78
C VAL A 102 -8.56 2.39 -2.37
N LYS A 103 -9.54 1.57 -1.95
CA LYS A 103 -9.34 0.19 -1.55
C LYS A 103 -10.52 -0.68 -1.97
N ASP A 104 -10.37 -2.00 -1.86
CA ASP A 104 -11.43 -2.99 -2.04
C ASP A 104 -12.20 -2.80 -3.37
N ALA A 105 -13.50 -2.57 -3.32
CA ALA A 105 -14.36 -2.48 -4.50
C ALA A 105 -13.98 -1.29 -5.42
N GLU A 106 -13.70 -0.13 -4.87
CA GLU A 106 -13.31 1.06 -5.63
C GLU A 106 -11.98 0.85 -6.36
N TYR A 107 -11.02 0.18 -5.70
CA TYR A 107 -9.76 -0.20 -6.33
C TYR A 107 -9.99 -1.13 -7.52
N LEU A 108 -10.81 -2.18 -7.35
CA LEU A 108 -11.12 -3.13 -8.43
C LEU A 108 -11.83 -2.46 -9.61
N GLN A 109 -12.78 -1.55 -9.34
CA GLN A 109 -13.48 -0.80 -10.38
C GLN A 109 -12.53 0.04 -11.23
N LEU A 110 -11.63 0.80 -10.58
CA LEU A 110 -10.65 1.62 -11.28
C LEU A 110 -9.58 0.77 -11.99
N ALA A 111 -9.13 -0.33 -11.40
CA ALA A 111 -8.18 -1.24 -12.03
C ALA A 111 -8.75 -1.88 -13.30
N ASN A 112 -10.02 -2.31 -13.29
CA ASN A 112 -10.69 -2.86 -14.45
C ASN A 112 -10.88 -1.81 -15.55
N PHE A 113 -11.32 -0.61 -15.19
CA PHE A 113 -11.45 0.51 -16.13
C PHE A 113 -10.11 0.89 -16.76
N ALA A 114 -9.05 0.97 -15.94
CA ALA A 114 -7.69 1.24 -16.39
C ALA A 114 -7.22 0.22 -17.45
N LYS A 115 -7.51 -1.07 -17.24
CA LYS A 115 -7.22 -2.13 -18.19
C LYS A 115 -8.02 -2.00 -19.47
N GLU A 116 -9.33 -1.74 -19.37
CA GLU A 116 -10.22 -1.60 -20.51
C GLU A 116 -9.83 -0.42 -21.41
N LYS A 117 -9.47 0.71 -20.82
CA LYS A 117 -9.15 1.95 -21.53
C LYS A 117 -7.67 2.15 -21.82
N ASN A 118 -6.81 1.25 -21.36
CA ASN A 118 -5.34 1.39 -21.44
C ASN A 118 -4.83 2.70 -20.79
N ILE A 119 -5.40 3.06 -19.64
CA ILE A 119 -5.04 4.25 -18.88
C ILE A 119 -4.24 3.83 -17.65
N PRO A 120 -3.07 4.42 -17.35
CA PRO A 120 -2.34 4.14 -16.12
C PRO A 120 -3.17 4.46 -14.87
N PHE A 121 -3.19 3.53 -13.91
CA PHE A 121 -3.78 3.70 -12.60
C PHE A 121 -2.74 3.51 -11.51
N ILE A 122 -2.51 4.55 -10.71
CA ILE A 122 -1.62 4.52 -9.55
C ILE A 122 -2.47 4.35 -8.28
N SER A 123 -2.35 3.20 -7.65
CA SER A 123 -2.88 2.95 -6.30
C SER A 123 -1.93 3.56 -5.28
N ALA A 124 -2.31 4.71 -4.71
CA ALA A 124 -1.41 5.54 -3.92
C ALA A 124 -1.20 5.02 -2.49
N THR A 125 -2.22 4.45 -1.88
CA THR A 125 -2.23 4.13 -0.44
C THR A 125 -2.53 2.67 -0.11
N TYR A 126 -3.21 1.94 -1.00
CA TYR A 126 -3.63 0.56 -0.76
C TYR A 126 -2.48 -0.42 -0.97
N PRO A 127 -1.97 -1.08 0.10
CA PRO A 127 -0.81 -1.97 0.01
C PRO A 127 -1.21 -3.39 -0.40
N ASN A 128 -2.16 -3.53 -1.33
CA ASN A 128 -2.70 -4.82 -1.75
C ASN A 128 -3.11 -4.75 -3.22
N ASP A 129 -2.93 -5.85 -3.94
CA ASP A 129 -3.34 -6.00 -5.32
C ASP A 129 -4.79 -6.48 -5.48
N ALA A 130 -5.47 -6.81 -4.39
CA ALA A 130 -6.83 -7.37 -4.38
C ALA A 130 -7.05 -8.51 -5.40
N GLY A 131 -5.98 -9.26 -5.74
CA GLY A 131 -6.01 -10.32 -6.74
C GLY A 131 -5.84 -9.83 -8.20
N VAL A 132 -5.54 -8.55 -8.42
CA VAL A 132 -5.27 -7.99 -9.75
C VAL A 132 -3.81 -8.27 -10.13
N THR A 133 -3.51 -9.49 -10.59
CA THR A 133 -2.13 -9.95 -10.85
C THR A 133 -1.65 -9.74 -12.28
N ALA A 134 -2.55 -9.48 -13.24
CA ALA A 134 -2.25 -9.41 -14.67
C ALA A 134 -2.78 -8.13 -15.32
N ASN A 135 -2.61 -6.98 -14.65
CA ASN A 135 -3.00 -5.69 -15.19
C ASN A 135 -1.76 -4.79 -15.34
N PRO A 136 -1.23 -4.61 -16.56
CA PRO A 136 -0.02 -3.82 -16.79
C PRO A 136 -0.22 -2.32 -16.58
N PHE A 137 -1.47 -1.88 -16.44
CA PHE A 137 -1.81 -0.47 -16.23
C PHE A 137 -1.89 -0.09 -14.75
N VAL A 138 -1.78 -1.05 -13.81
CA VAL A 138 -1.85 -0.76 -12.38
C VAL A 138 -0.46 -0.73 -11.76
N THR A 139 -0.18 0.36 -11.07
CA THR A 139 1.02 0.52 -10.24
C THR A 139 0.59 0.72 -8.79
N ILE A 140 1.13 -0.10 -7.88
CA ILE A 140 0.90 0.01 -6.44
C ILE A 140 2.13 0.69 -5.83
N LEU A 141 1.95 1.85 -5.20
CA LEU A 141 3.06 2.61 -4.61
C LEU A 141 3.48 2.05 -3.26
N ASN A 142 2.53 1.67 -2.42
CA ASN A 142 2.84 1.06 -1.13
C ASN A 142 3.24 -0.41 -1.30
N PRO A 143 4.37 -0.83 -0.73
CA PRO A 143 4.77 -2.23 -0.79
C PRO A 143 3.71 -3.13 -0.17
N THR A 144 3.45 -4.25 -0.82
CA THR A 144 2.52 -5.28 -0.29
C THR A 144 3.13 -5.99 0.91
N LEU A 145 2.28 -6.62 1.74
CA LEU A 145 2.74 -7.46 2.84
C LEU A 145 3.71 -8.54 2.36
N LYS A 146 3.48 -9.10 1.18
CA LYS A 146 4.38 -10.06 0.54
C LYS A 146 5.75 -9.45 0.25
N ALA A 147 5.81 -8.25 -0.35
CA ALA A 147 7.05 -7.55 -0.64
C ALA A 147 7.85 -7.22 0.64
N HIS A 148 7.16 -6.82 1.72
CA HIS A 148 7.81 -6.66 3.02
C HIS A 148 8.40 -7.97 3.55
N CYS A 149 7.65 -9.07 3.47
CA CYS A 149 8.17 -10.39 3.88
C CYS A 149 9.39 -10.80 3.04
N GLU A 150 9.36 -10.56 1.73
CA GLU A 150 10.48 -10.84 0.82
C GLU A 150 11.72 -10.02 1.18
N ALA A 151 11.57 -8.73 1.44
CA ALA A 151 12.68 -7.85 1.80
C ALA A 151 13.31 -8.24 3.15
N ILE A 152 12.47 -8.47 4.18
CA ILE A 152 12.93 -8.90 5.50
C ILE A 152 13.62 -10.26 5.42
N TYR A 153 13.03 -11.21 4.71
CA TYR A 153 13.62 -12.54 4.54
C TYR A 153 14.96 -12.48 3.81
N SER A 154 15.05 -11.72 2.72
CA SER A 154 16.30 -11.55 1.97
C SER A 154 17.41 -10.95 2.84
N TYR A 155 17.07 -9.97 3.69
CA TYR A 155 18.01 -9.41 4.64
C TYR A 155 18.52 -10.48 5.65
N ILE A 156 17.59 -11.28 6.21
CA ILE A 156 17.94 -12.36 7.14
C ILE A 156 18.83 -13.40 6.45
N LEU A 157 18.49 -13.82 5.24
CA LEU A 157 19.26 -14.80 4.48
C LEU A 157 20.68 -14.31 4.21
N GLN A 158 20.83 -13.06 3.78
CA GLN A 158 22.14 -12.49 3.43
C GLN A 158 23.03 -12.23 4.65
N ASN A 159 22.47 -11.77 5.76
CA ASN A 159 23.26 -11.30 6.92
C ASN A 159 23.24 -12.27 8.10
N HIS A 160 22.25 -13.17 8.16
CA HIS A 160 22.00 -14.03 9.33
C HIS A 160 21.63 -15.46 8.95
N GLY A 161 21.97 -15.93 7.74
CA GLY A 161 21.60 -17.25 7.22
C GLY A 161 22.06 -18.43 8.07
N SER A 162 23.16 -18.28 8.83
CA SER A 162 23.68 -19.28 9.78
C SER A 162 23.18 -19.10 11.23
N SER A 163 22.41 -18.03 11.51
CA SER A 163 21.91 -17.73 12.85
C SER A 163 20.69 -18.58 13.21
N ASN A 164 20.38 -18.66 14.52
CA ASN A 164 19.13 -19.21 14.97
C ASN A 164 17.99 -18.21 14.70
N VAL A 165 17.08 -18.53 13.75
CA VAL A 165 15.97 -17.66 13.39
C VAL A 165 14.67 -18.20 13.98
N VAL A 166 13.97 -17.31 14.69
CA VAL A 166 12.69 -17.63 15.33
C VAL A 166 11.61 -16.66 14.83
N LEU A 167 10.60 -17.21 14.15
CA LEU A 167 9.38 -16.48 13.79
C LEU A 167 8.38 -16.59 14.93
N VAL A 168 8.05 -15.49 15.56
CA VAL A 168 7.06 -15.43 16.63
C VAL A 168 5.78 -14.74 16.15
N ARG A 169 4.63 -15.33 16.44
CA ARG A 169 3.33 -14.81 15.98
C ARG A 169 2.18 -15.17 16.93
N LYS A 170 1.11 -14.41 16.83
CA LYS A 170 -0.21 -14.76 17.36
C LYS A 170 -1.01 -15.59 16.37
N SER A 171 -2.16 -16.08 16.77
CA SER A 171 -3.18 -16.58 15.85
C SER A 171 -3.87 -15.42 15.14
N GLY A 172 -4.13 -15.56 13.84
CA GLY A 172 -4.81 -14.54 13.05
C GLY A 172 -4.58 -14.72 11.54
N VAL A 173 -5.53 -14.25 10.75
CA VAL A 173 -5.49 -14.39 9.27
C VAL A 173 -4.26 -13.69 8.67
N GLN A 174 -3.89 -12.51 9.19
CA GLN A 174 -2.74 -11.77 8.69
C GLN A 174 -1.42 -12.44 9.12
N GLU A 175 -1.36 -12.91 10.35
CA GLU A 175 -0.24 -13.69 10.90
C GLU A 175 -0.03 -14.98 10.12
N ASP A 176 -1.12 -15.67 9.72
CA ASP A 176 -1.06 -16.84 8.85
C ASP A 176 -0.48 -16.50 7.48
N ARG A 177 -0.88 -15.38 6.88
CA ARG A 177 -0.33 -14.90 5.60
C ARG A 177 1.17 -14.60 5.71
N VAL A 178 1.61 -13.89 6.75
CA VAL A 178 3.04 -13.62 6.98
C VAL A 178 3.82 -14.93 7.06
N ALA A 179 3.36 -15.88 7.87
CA ALA A 179 4.02 -17.17 8.01
C ALA A 179 4.06 -17.96 6.70
N GLN A 180 2.99 -17.93 5.92
CA GLN A 180 2.94 -18.56 4.59
C GLN A 180 3.92 -17.91 3.61
N TYR A 181 4.00 -16.57 3.57
CA TYR A 181 4.96 -15.88 2.72
C TYR A 181 6.40 -16.24 3.09
N ILE A 182 6.75 -16.14 4.37
CA ILE A 182 8.10 -16.52 4.84
C ILE A 182 8.41 -17.98 4.50
N LYS A 183 7.47 -18.90 4.72
CA LYS A 183 7.64 -20.32 4.39
C LYS A 183 7.83 -20.55 2.89
N SER A 184 7.02 -19.89 2.05
CA SER A 184 7.09 -20.05 0.60
C SER A 184 8.41 -19.51 0.03
N ILE A 185 8.88 -18.37 0.53
CA ILE A 185 10.13 -17.74 0.11
C ILE A 185 11.34 -18.56 0.59
N ASN A 186 11.26 -19.13 1.80
CA ASN A 186 12.32 -19.96 2.37
C ASN A 186 12.49 -21.30 1.65
N ARG A 187 11.53 -21.71 0.81
CA ARG A 187 11.54 -23.02 0.17
C ARG A 187 12.00 -22.92 -1.28
N GLN A 188 13.14 -23.57 -1.58
CA GLN A 188 13.67 -23.68 -2.93
C GLN A 188 13.98 -25.17 -3.23
N ASP A 189 13.52 -25.67 -4.38
CA ASP A 189 13.70 -27.06 -4.82
C ASP A 189 13.30 -28.10 -3.78
N GLY A 190 12.22 -27.80 -3.04
CA GLY A 190 11.67 -28.70 -2.01
C GLY A 190 12.40 -28.65 -0.66
N LYS A 191 13.45 -27.84 -0.53
CA LYS A 191 14.26 -27.70 0.70
C LYS A 191 14.15 -26.30 1.27
N ASP A 192 14.28 -26.18 2.58
CA ASP A 192 14.36 -24.90 3.25
C ASP A 192 15.78 -24.33 3.15
N LEU A 193 15.93 -23.07 2.76
CA LEU A 193 17.22 -22.39 2.64
C LEU A 193 17.86 -22.14 4.01
N ILE A 194 17.03 -21.76 5.00
CA ILE A 194 17.45 -21.59 6.39
C ILE A 194 16.44 -22.23 7.33
N LYS A 195 16.89 -22.63 8.52
CA LYS A 195 16.02 -23.22 9.55
C LYS A 195 15.32 -22.11 10.32
N ILE A 196 14.01 -22.00 10.17
CA ILE A 196 13.16 -21.05 10.90
C ILE A 196 12.26 -21.81 11.87
N LYS A 197 12.39 -21.54 13.18
CA LYS A 197 11.48 -22.09 14.18
C LYS A 197 10.30 -21.14 14.32
N THR A 198 9.07 -21.64 14.14
CA THR A 198 7.85 -20.85 14.35
C THR A 198 7.27 -21.12 15.74
N LEU A 199 7.01 -20.03 16.48
CA LEU A 199 6.36 -20.06 17.79
C LEU A 199 5.01 -19.37 17.72
N PHE A 200 3.99 -20.07 18.19
CA PHE A 200 2.64 -19.52 18.38
C PHE A 200 2.50 -19.10 19.84
N LEU A 201 2.28 -17.84 20.10
CA LEU A 201 2.22 -17.29 21.44
C LEU A 201 0.97 -16.42 21.61
N ASP A 202 0.23 -16.64 22.67
CA ASP A 202 -0.90 -15.79 23.05
C ASP A 202 -0.42 -14.44 23.61
N SER A 203 0.72 -14.46 24.29
CA SER A 203 1.41 -13.29 24.82
C SER A 203 2.90 -13.35 24.52
N ALA A 204 3.48 -12.22 24.15
CA ALA A 204 4.92 -12.10 23.94
C ALA A 204 5.75 -12.35 25.20
N ALA A 205 5.15 -12.23 26.40
CA ALA A 205 5.82 -12.58 27.66
C ALA A 205 6.27 -14.05 27.72
N GLN A 206 5.61 -14.95 26.99
CA GLN A 206 5.97 -16.36 26.89
C GLN A 206 7.30 -16.59 26.16
N LEU A 207 7.82 -15.61 25.41
CA LEU A 207 9.11 -15.69 24.69
C LEU A 207 10.27 -16.08 25.61
N LYS A 208 10.27 -15.61 26.86
CA LYS A 208 11.30 -15.94 27.85
C LYS A 208 11.50 -17.44 28.05
N ASN A 209 10.47 -18.27 27.77
CA ASN A 209 10.53 -19.71 27.92
C ASN A 209 11.18 -20.42 26.72
N TYR A 210 11.40 -19.71 25.62
CA TYR A 210 11.86 -20.26 24.34
C TYR A 210 13.18 -19.66 23.85
N LEU A 211 13.61 -18.54 24.43
CA LEU A 211 14.85 -17.87 24.08
C LEU A 211 15.95 -18.22 25.11
N ASP A 212 17.13 -18.51 24.58
CA ASP A 212 18.32 -18.81 25.37
C ASP A 212 19.26 -17.62 25.30
N SER A 213 19.56 -16.99 26.43
CA SER A 213 20.47 -15.84 26.50
C SER A 213 21.91 -16.15 26.09
N GLY A 214 22.29 -17.44 26.08
CA GLY A 214 23.61 -17.89 25.60
C GLY A 214 23.71 -18.04 24.10
N LYS A 215 22.62 -17.86 23.33
CA LYS A 215 22.59 -18.06 21.87
C LYS A 215 22.09 -16.83 21.15
N ARG A 216 22.91 -16.32 20.22
CA ARG A 216 22.45 -15.26 19.34
C ARG A 216 21.26 -15.75 18.51
N THR A 217 20.13 -15.11 18.70
CA THR A 217 18.86 -15.44 18.02
C THR A 217 18.33 -14.23 17.28
N ILE A 218 17.94 -14.43 16.03
CA ILE A 218 17.22 -13.43 15.26
C ILE A 218 15.74 -13.66 15.48
N LEU A 219 15.06 -12.70 16.09
CA LEU A 219 13.63 -12.76 16.34
C LEU A 219 12.88 -12.03 15.22
N LEU A 220 12.10 -12.76 14.44
CA LEU A 220 11.20 -12.22 13.45
C LEU A 220 9.79 -12.16 14.04
N CYS A 221 9.27 -10.94 14.26
CA CYS A 221 7.90 -10.75 14.74
C CYS A 221 6.92 -10.80 13.56
N GLY A 222 6.19 -11.89 13.42
CA GLY A 222 5.22 -12.14 12.36
C GLY A 222 3.80 -11.70 12.72
N SER A 223 3.63 -10.67 13.53
CA SER A 223 2.33 -10.10 13.87
C SER A 223 2.26 -8.63 13.52
N LEU A 224 1.12 -8.19 13.00
CA LEU A 224 0.81 -6.78 12.74
C LEU A 224 0.23 -6.08 13.99
N ASN A 225 0.16 -6.76 15.12
CA ASN A 225 -0.29 -6.19 16.39
C ASN A 225 0.87 -5.46 17.07
N GLU A 226 0.82 -4.13 17.08
CA GLU A 226 1.87 -3.26 17.63
C GLU A 226 2.15 -3.54 19.11
N ALA A 227 1.09 -3.79 19.91
CA ALA A 227 1.26 -4.08 21.34
C ALA A 227 2.01 -5.41 21.54
N PHE A 228 1.73 -6.43 20.73
CA PHE A 228 2.46 -7.70 20.77
C PHE A 228 3.92 -7.52 20.34
N ALA A 229 4.18 -6.74 19.30
CA ALA A 229 5.54 -6.45 18.84
C ALA A 229 6.34 -5.67 19.90
N ALA A 230 5.74 -4.66 20.52
CA ALA A 230 6.36 -3.90 21.61
C ALA A 230 6.67 -4.78 22.82
N GLN A 231 5.76 -5.69 23.22
CA GLN A 231 6.02 -6.65 24.30
C GLN A 231 7.14 -7.62 23.93
N ALA A 232 7.19 -8.12 22.68
CA ALA A 232 8.27 -8.98 22.23
C ALA A 232 9.64 -8.29 22.35
N LEU A 233 9.71 -7.03 21.90
CA LEU A 233 10.91 -6.22 22.02
C LEU A 233 11.32 -5.97 23.48
N ALA A 234 10.36 -5.71 24.37
CA ALA A 234 10.63 -5.52 25.79
C ALA A 234 11.20 -6.79 26.45
N VAL A 235 10.67 -7.96 26.11
CA VAL A 235 11.17 -9.25 26.62
C VAL A 235 12.60 -9.51 26.13
N THR A 236 12.90 -9.30 24.86
CA THR A 236 14.27 -9.48 24.32
C THR A 236 15.27 -8.56 24.98
N LYS A 237 14.88 -7.29 25.21
CA LYS A 237 15.73 -6.33 25.95
C LYS A 237 16.06 -6.77 27.36
N VAL A 238 15.08 -7.34 28.10
CA VAL A 238 15.30 -7.86 29.47
C VAL A 238 16.23 -9.07 29.45
N LEU A 239 16.18 -9.89 28.40
CA LEU A 239 17.03 -11.06 28.24
C LEU A 239 18.45 -10.73 27.76
N GLY A 240 18.73 -9.46 27.44
CA GLY A 240 20.03 -9.03 26.91
C GLY A 240 20.29 -9.49 25.47
N LEU A 241 19.22 -9.72 24.70
CA LEU A 241 19.26 -10.21 23.32
C LEU A 241 19.12 -9.06 22.31
#